data_0fb4e111d435862f3cc7d6de4c48d686
#
_entry.id   0fb4e111d435862f3cc7d6de4c48d686
#
_cell.length_a   1.000
_cell.length_b   1.000
_cell.length_c   1.000
_cell.angle_alpha   90.00
_cell.angle_beta   90.00
_cell.angle_gamma   90.00
#
_symmetry.space_group_name_H-M   'P 1'
#
loop_
_entity.id
_entity.type
_entity.pdbx_description
1 polymer ?
#
loop_
_entity_poly.entity_id
_entity_poly.type
_entity_poly.pdbx_seq_one_letter_code
_entity_poly.pdbx_strand_id
1 'polypeptide(L)'
;MTCIDARIQMQLVSPGRQFALDVSLGTAARRVVIFGESGAGKSLTLRAMAGLLRPDSGWIRINGETLFESAQRIDLPPQKRRMGYVFQDYALFPNLTVRQNIAFGLSGGLFNPGRRSRPALVEQWLERLNLGPVGNQYPRDISGGQRQRTAVARALVAQPRALLLDEPFAALDPANRQATREGLEHLLDTLGIPVVLITHDREDLERFGGEVLHLRDGRNLEPDAV
;
A
#
# COMPACT_ATOMS: atom_id res chain seq x y z
N MET A 1 -3.42 18.05 13.71
CA MET A 1 -2.25 17.14 13.76
C MET A 1 -2.02 16.56 12.38
N THR A 2 -0.80 16.57 11.89
CA THR A 2 -0.43 16.04 10.58
C THR A 2 -0.48 14.51 10.63
N CYS A 3 -1.23 13.87 9.74
CA CYS A 3 -1.33 12.41 9.66
C CYS A 3 -0.11 11.80 8.97
N ILE A 4 0.37 12.46 7.90
CA ILE A 4 1.54 12.04 7.11
C ILE A 4 2.41 13.26 6.92
N ASP A 5 3.69 13.16 7.31
CA ASP A 5 4.72 14.17 7.10
C ASP A 5 5.97 13.47 6.60
N ALA A 6 6.32 13.69 5.33
CA ALA A 6 7.45 13.05 4.72
C ALA A 6 8.19 13.98 3.76
N ARG A 7 9.50 13.93 3.78
CA ARG A 7 10.40 14.39 2.74
C ARG A 7 11.35 13.26 2.39
N ILE A 8 11.34 12.84 1.15
CA ILE A 8 12.06 11.65 0.69
C ILE A 8 12.98 12.09 -0.45
N GLN A 9 14.27 12.03 -0.20
CA GLN A 9 15.29 12.34 -1.20
C GLN A 9 16.18 11.12 -1.40
N MET A 10 16.34 10.68 -2.66
CA MET A 10 17.24 9.59 -3.01
C MET A 10 17.71 9.68 -4.45
N GLN A 11 18.93 9.18 -4.67
CA GLN A 11 19.51 9.01 -5.99
C GLN A 11 19.58 7.53 -6.33
N LEU A 12 19.00 7.16 -7.46
CA LEU A 12 19.05 5.80 -7.97
C LEU A 12 19.93 5.77 -9.22
N VAL A 13 21.01 5.02 -9.16
CA VAL A 13 21.95 4.88 -10.26
C VAL A 13 21.94 3.43 -10.74
N SER A 14 21.65 3.24 -12.00
CA SER A 14 21.78 1.95 -12.71
C SER A 14 22.56 2.18 -14.02
N PRO A 15 23.12 1.15 -14.64
CA PRO A 15 23.87 1.31 -15.89
C PRO A 15 23.03 2.07 -16.93
N GLY A 16 23.51 3.24 -17.35
CA GLY A 16 22.87 4.09 -18.36
C GLY A 16 21.66 4.90 -17.89
N ARG A 17 21.26 4.83 -16.61
CA ARG A 17 20.10 5.58 -16.10
C ARG A 17 20.36 6.12 -14.70
N GLN A 18 20.12 7.41 -14.53
CA GLN A 18 20.06 8.06 -13.22
C GLN A 18 18.64 8.56 -12.99
N PHE A 19 18.13 8.37 -11.77
CA PHE A 19 16.83 8.88 -11.36
C PHE A 19 16.95 9.51 -9.98
N ALA A 20 16.50 10.77 -9.87
CA ALA A 20 16.48 11.50 -8.61
C ALA A 20 15.05 11.60 -8.11
N LEU A 21 14.81 11.20 -6.86
CA LEU A 21 13.53 11.39 -6.18
C LEU A 21 13.69 12.49 -5.13
N ASP A 22 12.85 13.52 -5.19
CA ASP A 22 12.71 14.56 -4.17
C ASP A 22 11.22 14.86 -3.98
N VAL A 23 10.61 14.16 -3.04
CA VAL A 23 9.16 14.21 -2.78
C VAL A 23 8.92 14.76 -1.39
N SER A 24 8.00 15.72 -1.29
CA SER A 24 7.52 16.30 -0.03
C SER A 24 6.01 16.13 0.09
N LEU A 25 5.55 15.63 1.23
CA LEU A 25 4.14 15.42 1.56
C LEU A 25 3.90 15.76 3.02
N GLY A 26 3.06 16.78 3.28
CA GLY A 26 2.66 17.16 4.63
C GLY A 26 1.15 17.38 4.66
N THR A 27 0.38 16.45 5.28
CA THR A 27 -1.08 16.55 5.30
C THR A 27 -1.70 16.03 6.58
N ALA A 28 -2.84 16.64 6.95
CA ALA A 28 -3.73 16.13 7.98
C ALA A 28 -4.80 15.17 7.42
N ALA A 29 -4.93 15.07 6.09
CA ALA A 29 -5.86 14.16 5.45
C ALA A 29 -5.47 12.70 5.73
N ARG A 30 -6.49 11.86 5.97
CA ARG A 30 -6.27 10.41 6.14
C ARG A 30 -6.13 9.67 4.83
N ARG A 31 -6.53 10.27 3.71
CA ARG A 31 -6.38 9.70 2.38
C ARG A 31 -5.49 10.61 1.55
N VAL A 32 -4.50 9.99 0.94
CA VAL A 32 -3.58 10.65 0.02
C VAL A 32 -3.54 9.83 -1.26
N VAL A 33 -3.72 10.49 -2.39
CA VAL A 33 -3.48 9.90 -3.70
C VAL A 33 -2.22 10.52 -4.29
N ILE A 34 -1.23 9.69 -4.59
CA ILE A 34 -0.06 10.10 -5.37
C ILE A 34 -0.33 9.75 -6.83
N PHE A 35 -0.56 10.77 -7.62
CA PHE A 35 -0.90 10.65 -9.03
C PHE A 35 0.29 11.00 -9.93
N GLY A 36 0.44 10.30 -11.03
CA GLY A 36 1.48 10.58 -12.02
C GLY A 36 1.66 9.46 -13.03
N GLU A 37 2.42 9.73 -14.09
CA GLU A 37 2.71 8.76 -15.14
C GLU A 37 3.55 7.58 -14.65
N SER A 38 3.63 6.53 -15.46
CA SER A 38 4.54 5.41 -15.19
C SER A 38 5.98 5.90 -15.18
N GLY A 39 6.77 5.50 -14.19
CA GLY A 39 8.15 5.96 -14.02
C GLY A 39 8.31 7.27 -13.25
N ALA A 40 7.23 7.95 -12.85
CA ALA A 40 7.31 9.22 -12.10
C ALA A 40 7.92 9.09 -10.68
N GLY A 41 8.14 7.87 -10.16
CA GLY A 41 8.72 7.65 -8.83
C GLY A 41 7.70 7.27 -7.75
N LYS A 42 6.42 7.09 -8.09
CA LYS A 42 5.33 6.76 -7.15
C LYS A 42 5.63 5.54 -6.28
N SER A 43 5.93 4.40 -6.90
CA SER A 43 6.23 3.15 -6.15
C SER A 43 7.52 3.27 -5.33
N LEU A 44 8.50 4.07 -5.77
CA LEU A 44 9.70 4.36 -4.98
C LEU A 44 9.35 5.11 -3.69
N THR A 45 8.47 6.10 -3.79
CA THR A 45 7.93 6.84 -2.63
C THR A 45 7.26 5.91 -1.64
N LEU A 46 6.34 5.04 -2.11
CA LEU A 46 5.68 4.07 -1.22
C LEU A 46 6.67 3.09 -0.58
N ARG A 47 7.62 2.56 -1.35
CA ARG A 47 8.63 1.64 -0.83
C ARG A 47 9.54 2.31 0.19
N ALA A 48 9.88 3.59 0.00
CA ALA A 48 10.61 4.37 0.99
C ALA A 48 9.79 4.54 2.28
N MET A 49 8.49 4.88 2.18
CA MET A 49 7.59 4.96 3.34
C MET A 49 7.49 3.63 4.09
N ALA A 50 7.41 2.52 3.38
CA ALA A 50 7.36 1.18 3.97
C ALA A 50 8.69 0.71 4.60
N GLY A 51 9.82 1.39 4.30
CA GLY A 51 11.16 0.97 4.71
C GLY A 51 11.76 -0.14 3.84
N LEU A 52 11.17 -0.40 2.68
CA LEU A 52 11.68 -1.34 1.68
C LEU A 52 12.81 -0.74 0.84
N LEU A 53 12.89 0.58 0.82
CA LEU A 53 14.00 1.36 0.27
C LEU A 53 14.42 2.40 1.32
N ARG A 54 15.71 2.62 1.46
CA ARG A 54 16.26 3.63 2.36
C ARG A 54 16.47 4.93 1.60
N PRO A 55 15.86 6.06 2.01
CA PRO A 55 16.19 7.38 1.48
C PRO A 55 17.63 7.80 1.81
N ASP A 56 18.24 8.61 0.96
CA ASP A 56 19.54 9.21 1.23
C ASP A 56 19.42 10.31 2.30
N SER A 57 18.32 11.10 2.25
CA SER A 57 18.05 12.16 3.21
C SER A 57 16.55 12.44 3.35
N GLY A 58 16.19 13.24 4.37
CA GLY A 58 14.83 13.63 4.68
C GLY A 58 14.27 12.94 5.92
N TRP A 59 12.93 12.88 6.00
CA TRP A 59 12.19 12.27 7.11
C TRP A 59 10.90 11.60 6.62
N ILE A 60 10.38 10.67 7.43
CA ILE A 60 9.08 10.02 7.24
C ILE A 60 8.45 9.89 8.62
N ARG A 61 7.29 10.53 8.82
CA ARG A 61 6.52 10.52 10.05
C ARG A 61 5.08 10.15 9.75
N ILE A 62 4.50 9.25 10.53
CA ILE A 62 3.10 8.83 10.43
C ILE A 62 2.45 9.00 11.80
N ASN A 63 1.35 9.76 11.87
CA ASN A 63 0.66 10.09 13.11
C ASN A 63 1.62 10.65 14.19
N GLY A 64 2.59 11.47 13.78
CA GLY A 64 3.60 12.08 14.66
C GLY A 64 4.76 11.17 15.06
N GLU A 65 4.73 9.88 14.75
CA GLU A 65 5.86 8.97 15.01
C GLU A 65 6.87 9.00 13.87
N THR A 66 8.14 9.20 14.21
CA THR A 66 9.25 9.22 13.25
C THR A 66 9.67 7.80 12.89
N LEU A 67 9.53 7.45 11.61
CA LEU A 67 9.91 6.14 11.05
C LEU A 67 11.29 6.18 10.40
N PHE A 68 11.63 7.33 9.82
CA PHE A 68 12.94 7.62 9.23
C PHE A 68 13.27 9.10 9.46
N GLU A 69 14.50 9.39 9.81
CA GLU A 69 15.04 10.75 9.85
C GLU A 69 16.56 10.72 9.72
N SER A 70 17.07 11.18 8.59
CA SER A 70 18.51 11.11 8.27
C SER A 70 19.38 11.94 9.24
N ALA A 71 18.91 13.13 9.63
CA ALA A 71 19.61 14.03 10.55
C ALA A 71 19.80 13.42 11.95
N GLN A 72 18.84 12.62 12.42
CA GLN A 72 18.86 11.96 13.73
C GLN A 72 19.34 10.50 13.66
N ARG A 73 19.68 10.01 12.47
CA ARG A 73 20.06 8.61 12.21
C ARG A 73 19.00 7.61 12.64
N ILE A 74 17.72 7.99 12.53
CA ILE A 74 16.58 7.10 12.75
C ILE A 74 16.25 6.41 11.45
N ASP A 75 16.20 5.07 11.46
CA ASP A 75 15.78 4.25 10.32
C ASP A 75 15.13 2.97 10.85
N LEU A 76 13.83 2.99 11.03
CA LEU A 76 13.09 1.81 11.47
C LEU A 76 13.00 0.79 10.33
N PRO A 77 13.35 -0.49 10.58
CA PRO A 77 13.17 -1.53 9.59
C PRO A 77 11.67 -1.76 9.29
N PRO A 78 11.32 -2.33 8.12
CA PRO A 78 9.92 -2.49 7.68
C PRO A 78 8.99 -3.08 8.74
N GLN A 79 9.44 -4.10 9.45
CA GLN A 79 8.67 -4.80 10.49
C GLN A 79 8.27 -3.87 11.65
N LYS A 80 9.15 -2.91 12.02
CA LYS A 80 8.89 -1.93 13.06
C LYS A 80 8.06 -0.75 12.58
N ARG A 81 8.04 -0.47 11.27
CA ARG A 81 7.19 0.57 10.68
C ARG A 81 5.71 0.19 10.71
N ARG A 82 5.37 -1.09 10.77
CA ARG A 82 4.00 -1.61 10.83
C ARG A 82 3.09 -1.01 9.74
N MET A 83 3.60 -0.97 8.52
CA MET A 83 2.83 -0.50 7.35
C MET A 83 2.17 -1.70 6.68
N GLY A 84 0.87 -1.57 6.35
CA GLY A 84 0.23 -2.50 5.43
C GLY A 84 0.62 -2.12 4.01
N TYR A 85 1.15 -3.06 3.22
CA TYR A 85 1.53 -2.82 1.84
C TYR A 85 0.81 -3.78 0.90
N VAL A 86 0.13 -3.23 -0.10
CA VAL A 86 -0.50 -3.99 -1.19
C VAL A 86 0.27 -3.68 -2.47
N PHE A 87 0.94 -4.68 -3.01
CA PHE A 87 1.71 -4.58 -4.25
C PHE A 87 0.80 -4.61 -5.48
N GLN A 88 1.26 -4.07 -6.59
CA GLN A 88 0.55 -3.99 -7.86
C GLN A 88 0.11 -5.38 -8.38
N ASP A 89 0.94 -6.40 -8.20
CA ASP A 89 0.67 -7.80 -8.55
C ASP A 89 0.05 -8.61 -7.40
N TYR A 90 -0.35 -7.89 -6.31
CA TYR A 90 -0.87 -8.44 -5.06
C TYR A 90 0.13 -9.30 -4.27
N ALA A 91 1.20 -9.78 -4.85
CA ALA A 91 2.25 -10.62 -4.24
C ALA A 91 1.69 -11.71 -3.33
N LEU A 92 0.62 -12.39 -3.76
CA LEU A 92 0.06 -13.53 -3.02
C LEU A 92 0.97 -14.74 -3.12
N PHE A 93 1.11 -15.46 -2.01
CA PHE A 93 1.84 -16.73 -1.99
C PHE A 93 1.07 -17.79 -2.78
N PRO A 94 1.57 -18.26 -3.91
CA PRO A 94 0.81 -19.14 -4.82
C PRO A 94 0.50 -20.52 -4.21
N ASN A 95 1.32 -20.96 -3.28
CA ASN A 95 1.20 -22.24 -2.59
C ASN A 95 0.39 -22.19 -1.28
N LEU A 96 -0.13 -21.01 -0.91
CA LEU A 96 -0.98 -20.80 0.24
C LEU A 96 -2.41 -20.52 -0.21
N THR A 97 -3.38 -21.06 0.52
CA THR A 97 -4.80 -20.74 0.28
C THR A 97 -5.09 -19.28 0.62
N VAL A 98 -6.25 -18.75 0.23
CA VAL A 98 -6.74 -17.40 0.60
C VAL A 98 -6.62 -17.19 2.11
N ARG A 99 -7.16 -18.11 2.92
CA ARG A 99 -7.08 -18.06 4.38
C ARG A 99 -5.64 -18.03 4.89
N GLN A 100 -4.76 -18.86 4.36
CA GLN A 100 -3.35 -18.89 4.74
C GLN A 100 -2.63 -17.61 4.31
N ASN A 101 -2.93 -17.05 3.13
CA ASN A 101 -2.40 -15.75 2.71
C ASN A 101 -2.75 -14.66 3.71
N ILE A 102 -4.02 -14.58 4.14
CA ILE A 102 -4.44 -13.60 5.16
C ILE A 102 -3.75 -13.89 6.49
N ALA A 103 -3.75 -15.14 6.95
CA ALA A 103 -3.12 -15.54 8.21
C ALA A 103 -1.61 -15.28 8.25
N PHE A 104 -0.94 -15.23 7.09
CA PHE A 104 0.48 -14.89 6.98
C PHE A 104 0.79 -13.49 7.51
N GLY A 105 -0.15 -12.54 7.40
CA GLY A 105 -0.03 -11.21 7.97
C GLY A 105 0.08 -11.19 9.51
N LEU A 106 -0.37 -12.26 10.19
CA LEU A 106 -0.23 -12.42 11.66
C LEU A 106 1.05 -13.16 12.05
N SER A 107 1.69 -13.85 11.10
CA SER A 107 2.86 -14.66 11.38
C SER A 107 4.13 -13.81 11.39
N GLY A 108 5.06 -14.11 12.29
CA GLY A 108 6.40 -13.49 12.29
C GLY A 108 7.30 -13.95 11.13
N GLY A 109 6.76 -14.65 10.12
CA GLY A 109 7.46 -15.04 8.90
C GLY A 109 8.32 -16.30 8.99
N LEU A 110 8.45 -16.94 10.17
CA LEU A 110 9.28 -18.14 10.34
C LEU A 110 8.62 -19.42 9.81
N PHE A 111 7.30 -19.50 9.86
CA PHE A 111 6.54 -20.68 9.41
C PHE A 111 5.29 -20.28 8.66
N ASN A 112 4.91 -21.07 7.66
CA ASN A 112 3.63 -20.88 6.97
C ASN A 112 2.46 -21.19 7.91
N PRO A 113 1.38 -20.40 7.86
CA PRO A 113 0.18 -20.69 8.62
C PRO A 113 -0.38 -22.10 8.32
N GLY A 114 -0.71 -22.83 9.37
CA GLY A 114 -1.27 -24.19 9.24
C GLY A 114 -2.56 -24.18 8.42
N ARG A 115 -2.74 -25.17 7.54
CA ARG A 115 -3.91 -25.27 6.65
C ARG A 115 -5.23 -25.39 7.40
N ARG A 116 -5.22 -25.93 8.61
CA ARG A 116 -6.39 -26.09 9.50
C ARG A 116 -6.53 -24.93 10.51
N SER A 117 -5.56 -24.02 10.56
CA SER A 117 -5.63 -22.87 11.46
C SER A 117 -6.77 -21.94 11.08
N ARG A 118 -7.55 -21.52 12.09
CA ARG A 118 -8.70 -20.62 11.95
C ARG A 118 -8.61 -19.49 12.99
N PRO A 119 -7.61 -18.59 12.90
CA PRO A 119 -7.56 -17.44 13.80
C PRO A 119 -8.84 -16.60 13.64
N ALA A 120 -9.49 -16.24 14.74
CA ALA A 120 -10.75 -15.48 14.71
C ALA A 120 -10.66 -14.20 13.86
N LEU A 121 -9.54 -13.49 13.95
CA LEU A 121 -9.32 -12.27 13.17
C LEU A 121 -9.25 -12.54 11.65
N VAL A 122 -8.70 -13.69 11.24
CA VAL A 122 -8.67 -14.10 9.82
C VAL A 122 -10.09 -14.41 9.32
N GLU A 123 -10.89 -15.11 10.12
CA GLU A 123 -12.27 -15.41 9.75
C GLU A 123 -13.12 -14.14 9.64
N GLN A 124 -12.92 -13.15 10.53
CA GLN A 124 -13.55 -11.84 10.45
C GLN A 124 -13.20 -11.12 9.14
N TRP A 125 -11.93 -11.14 8.71
CA TRP A 125 -11.54 -10.53 7.45
C TRP A 125 -12.07 -11.28 6.23
N LEU A 126 -12.16 -12.62 6.28
CA LEU A 126 -12.78 -13.42 5.23
C LEU A 126 -14.26 -13.05 5.06
N GLU A 127 -14.99 -12.90 6.16
CA GLU A 127 -16.40 -12.49 6.15
C GLU A 127 -16.57 -11.06 5.65
N ARG A 128 -15.83 -10.09 6.23
CA ARG A 128 -15.91 -8.67 5.89
C ARG A 128 -15.65 -8.39 4.41
N LEU A 129 -14.79 -9.16 3.76
CA LEU A 129 -14.43 -9.00 2.35
C LEU A 129 -15.11 -10.02 1.42
N ASN A 130 -16.11 -10.75 1.91
CA ASN A 130 -16.84 -11.78 1.15
C ASN A 130 -15.89 -12.83 0.52
N LEU A 131 -14.88 -13.27 1.27
CA LEU A 131 -13.90 -14.28 0.86
C LEU A 131 -14.14 -15.66 1.50
N GLY A 132 -15.16 -15.79 2.37
CA GLY A 132 -15.51 -17.03 3.05
C GLY A 132 -15.63 -18.24 2.11
N PRO A 133 -16.42 -18.15 1.00
CA PRO A 133 -16.59 -19.25 0.05
C PRO A 133 -15.29 -19.71 -0.62
N VAL A 134 -14.32 -18.81 -0.80
CA VAL A 134 -13.02 -19.09 -1.46
C VAL A 134 -11.87 -19.25 -0.48
N GLY A 135 -12.11 -19.23 0.81
CA GLY A 135 -11.09 -19.25 1.86
C GLY A 135 -10.11 -20.43 1.79
N ASN A 136 -10.52 -21.54 1.20
CA ASN A 136 -9.68 -22.74 1.01
C ASN A 136 -9.09 -22.87 -0.40
N GLN A 137 -9.41 -21.96 -1.32
CA GLN A 137 -8.89 -21.95 -2.70
C GLN A 137 -7.50 -21.30 -2.74
N TYR A 138 -6.76 -21.58 -3.80
CA TYR A 138 -5.46 -20.98 -4.07
C TYR A 138 -5.61 -19.73 -4.93
N PRO A 139 -4.61 -18.81 -4.95
CA PRO A 139 -4.66 -17.59 -5.76
C PRO A 139 -4.94 -17.79 -7.24
N ARG A 140 -4.53 -18.91 -7.83
CA ARG A 140 -4.77 -19.26 -9.24
C ARG A 140 -6.24 -19.60 -9.53
N ASP A 141 -7.01 -20.02 -8.50
CA ASP A 141 -8.36 -20.55 -8.63
C ASP A 141 -9.43 -19.47 -8.33
N ILE A 142 -9.02 -18.23 -8.05
CA ILE A 142 -9.89 -17.13 -7.67
C ILE A 142 -9.79 -15.94 -8.65
N SER A 143 -10.83 -15.09 -8.70
CA SER A 143 -10.88 -13.92 -9.58
C SER A 143 -9.86 -12.83 -9.20
N GLY A 144 -9.60 -11.89 -10.12
CA GLY A 144 -8.72 -10.74 -9.88
C GLY A 144 -9.15 -9.91 -8.66
N GLY A 145 -10.44 -9.59 -8.55
CA GLY A 145 -10.99 -8.87 -7.40
C GLY A 145 -10.89 -9.66 -6.08
N GLN A 146 -11.02 -11.00 -6.12
CA GLN A 146 -10.79 -11.84 -4.94
C GLN A 146 -9.32 -11.86 -4.55
N ARG A 147 -8.38 -11.89 -5.52
CA ARG A 147 -6.94 -11.76 -5.24
C ARG A 147 -6.62 -10.42 -4.57
N GLN A 148 -7.14 -9.33 -5.10
CA GLN A 148 -6.96 -7.99 -4.51
C GLN A 148 -7.49 -7.94 -3.07
N ARG A 149 -8.74 -8.35 -2.85
CA ARG A 149 -9.34 -8.38 -1.49
C ARG A 149 -8.53 -9.24 -0.53
N THR A 150 -7.98 -10.37 -0.99
CA THR A 150 -7.09 -11.21 -0.20
C THR A 150 -5.80 -10.48 0.20
N ALA A 151 -5.18 -9.74 -0.73
CA ALA A 151 -3.98 -8.95 -0.44
C ALA A 151 -4.26 -7.81 0.55
N VAL A 152 -5.39 -7.12 0.39
CA VAL A 152 -5.86 -6.08 1.32
C VAL A 152 -6.12 -6.68 2.71
N ALA A 153 -6.82 -7.82 2.80
CA ALA A 153 -7.06 -8.51 4.06
C ALA A 153 -5.75 -8.91 4.75
N ARG A 154 -4.78 -9.44 3.99
CA ARG A 154 -3.44 -9.79 4.51
C ARG A 154 -2.71 -8.58 5.07
N ALA A 155 -2.79 -7.43 4.40
CA ALA A 155 -2.18 -6.20 4.87
C ALA A 155 -2.85 -5.66 6.15
N LEU A 156 -4.17 -5.76 6.25
CA LEU A 156 -4.96 -5.18 7.33
C LEU A 156 -5.07 -6.07 8.58
N VAL A 157 -4.94 -7.40 8.44
CA VAL A 157 -5.07 -8.35 9.57
C VAL A 157 -4.01 -8.11 10.64
N ALA A 158 -2.84 -7.57 10.26
CA ALA A 158 -1.76 -7.18 11.16
C ALA A 158 -2.02 -5.87 11.92
N GLN A 159 -3.18 -5.25 11.74
CA GLN A 159 -3.53 -3.95 12.33
C GLN A 159 -2.45 -2.89 12.10
N PRO A 160 -2.16 -2.55 10.84
CA PRO A 160 -1.10 -1.61 10.51
C PRO A 160 -1.45 -0.20 10.94
N ARG A 161 -0.43 0.66 11.11
CA ARG A 161 -0.62 2.09 11.40
C ARG A 161 -1.02 2.94 10.19
N ALA A 162 -0.71 2.45 8.98
CA ALA A 162 -1.14 3.03 7.71
C ALA A 162 -1.19 1.95 6.64
N LEU A 163 -1.99 2.18 5.58
CA LEU A 163 -2.13 1.29 4.43
C LEU A 163 -1.55 1.97 3.19
N LEU A 164 -0.67 1.26 2.50
CA LEU A 164 -0.02 1.69 1.26
C LEU A 164 -0.51 0.81 0.11
N LEU A 165 -1.08 1.41 -0.93
CA LEU A 165 -1.68 0.74 -2.07
C LEU A 165 -0.93 1.12 -3.36
N ASP A 166 -0.21 0.17 -3.93
CA ASP A 166 0.59 0.36 -5.14
C ASP A 166 -0.21 -0.08 -6.36
N GLU A 167 -0.83 0.87 -7.08
CA GLU A 167 -1.66 0.66 -8.27
C GLU A 167 -2.66 -0.51 -8.11
N PRO A 168 -3.56 -0.48 -7.09
CA PRO A 168 -4.31 -1.66 -6.66
C PRO A 168 -5.30 -2.21 -7.69
N PHE A 169 -5.58 -1.48 -8.77
CA PHE A 169 -6.54 -1.88 -9.81
C PHE A 169 -5.88 -2.20 -11.16
N ALA A 170 -4.56 -2.03 -11.29
CA ALA A 170 -3.86 -2.20 -12.58
C ALA A 170 -3.96 -3.63 -13.14
N ALA A 171 -3.98 -4.64 -12.25
CA ALA A 171 -4.04 -6.06 -12.64
C ALA A 171 -5.47 -6.58 -12.85
N LEU A 172 -6.49 -5.72 -12.82
CA LEU A 172 -7.89 -6.10 -13.00
C LEU A 172 -8.36 -5.89 -14.43
N ASP A 173 -9.20 -6.81 -14.90
CA ASP A 173 -9.95 -6.62 -16.13
C ASP A 173 -10.99 -5.49 -15.97
N PRO A 174 -11.34 -4.77 -17.07
CA PRO A 174 -12.24 -3.61 -17.01
C PRO A 174 -13.62 -3.92 -16.42
N ALA A 175 -14.17 -5.13 -16.67
CA ALA A 175 -15.51 -5.51 -16.21
C ALA A 175 -15.60 -5.64 -14.69
N ASN A 176 -14.51 -6.10 -14.03
CA ASN A 176 -14.46 -6.28 -12.58
C ASN A 176 -13.88 -5.08 -11.84
N ARG A 177 -13.29 -4.12 -12.54
CA ARG A 177 -12.58 -2.99 -11.93
C ARG A 177 -13.52 -2.10 -11.14
N GLN A 178 -14.68 -1.76 -11.71
CA GLN A 178 -15.65 -0.86 -11.08
C GLN A 178 -16.18 -1.42 -9.75
N ALA A 179 -16.68 -2.64 -9.73
CA ALA A 179 -17.18 -3.28 -8.50
C ALA A 179 -16.08 -3.42 -7.43
N THR A 180 -14.83 -3.62 -7.87
CA THR A 180 -13.70 -3.75 -6.97
C THR A 180 -13.28 -2.39 -6.38
N ARG A 181 -13.35 -1.30 -7.17
CA ARG A 181 -13.17 0.08 -6.70
C ARG A 181 -14.20 0.43 -5.62
N GLU A 182 -15.49 0.16 -5.89
CA GLU A 182 -16.57 0.42 -4.93
C GLU A 182 -16.37 -0.33 -3.61
N GLY A 183 -16.02 -1.60 -3.70
CA GLY A 183 -15.76 -2.41 -2.52
C GLY A 183 -14.54 -1.93 -1.70
N LEU A 184 -13.48 -1.47 -2.37
CA LEU A 184 -12.32 -0.91 -1.69
C LEU A 184 -12.64 0.45 -1.07
N GLU A 185 -13.33 1.34 -1.79
CA GLU A 185 -13.75 2.65 -1.28
C GLU A 185 -14.55 2.51 0.02
N HIS A 186 -15.60 1.67 0.00
CA HIS A 186 -16.41 1.38 1.18
C HIS A 186 -15.55 0.84 2.35
N LEU A 187 -14.60 -0.04 2.07
CA LEU A 187 -13.68 -0.52 3.09
C LEU A 187 -12.85 0.63 3.66
N LEU A 188 -12.23 1.47 2.80
CA LEU A 188 -11.38 2.57 3.22
C LEU A 188 -12.12 3.61 4.07
N ASP A 189 -13.42 3.83 3.81
CA ASP A 189 -14.29 4.71 4.62
C ASP A 189 -14.41 4.26 6.07
N THR A 190 -14.33 2.94 6.29
CA THR A 190 -14.43 2.36 7.64
C THR A 190 -13.08 2.27 8.35
N LEU A 191 -11.95 2.52 7.66
CA LEU A 191 -10.63 2.44 8.27
C LEU A 191 -10.29 3.73 9.02
N GLY A 192 -9.87 3.61 10.27
CA GLY A 192 -9.41 4.73 11.10
C GLY A 192 -7.94 5.10 10.90
N ILE A 193 -7.24 4.49 9.94
CA ILE A 193 -5.80 4.68 9.69
C ILE A 193 -5.55 5.47 8.41
N PRO A 194 -4.39 6.17 8.28
CA PRO A 194 -3.99 6.80 7.03
C PRO A 194 -3.85 5.80 5.89
N VAL A 195 -4.23 6.24 4.68
CA VAL A 195 -4.12 5.46 3.44
C VAL A 195 -3.38 6.29 2.41
N VAL A 196 -2.36 5.72 1.80
CA VAL A 196 -1.68 6.29 0.63
C VAL A 196 -1.91 5.36 -0.55
N LEU A 197 -2.56 5.86 -1.59
CA LEU A 197 -2.82 5.15 -2.82
C LEU A 197 -2.01 5.80 -3.94
N ILE A 198 -1.29 5.02 -4.72
CA ILE A 198 -0.67 5.51 -5.96
C ILE A 198 -1.41 4.98 -7.17
N THR A 199 -1.62 5.83 -8.16
CA THR A 199 -2.28 5.49 -9.41
C THR A 199 -1.83 6.41 -10.55
N HIS A 200 -2.09 6.01 -11.78
CA HIS A 200 -2.03 6.82 -12.98
C HIS A 200 -3.42 6.95 -13.65
N ASP A 201 -4.46 6.36 -13.05
CA ASP A 201 -5.83 6.36 -13.54
C ASP A 201 -6.61 7.53 -12.93
N ARG A 202 -7.22 8.38 -13.78
CA ARG A 202 -8.00 9.54 -13.33
C ARG A 202 -9.26 9.15 -12.58
N GLU A 203 -9.89 8.03 -12.92
CA GLU A 203 -11.07 7.55 -12.21
C GLU A 203 -10.74 7.14 -10.77
N ASP A 204 -9.56 6.55 -10.53
CA ASP A 204 -9.08 6.28 -9.17
C ASP A 204 -8.82 7.59 -8.41
N LEU A 205 -8.23 8.59 -9.08
CA LEU A 205 -7.97 9.90 -8.48
C LEU A 205 -9.27 10.58 -8.04
N GLU A 206 -10.30 10.60 -8.88
CA GLU A 206 -11.59 11.21 -8.57
C GLU A 206 -12.33 10.47 -7.45
N ARG A 207 -12.25 9.14 -7.45
CA ARG A 207 -12.96 8.30 -6.49
C ARG A 207 -12.31 8.27 -5.11
N PHE A 208 -11.00 8.08 -5.06
CA PHE A 208 -10.27 7.93 -3.79
C PHE A 208 -9.71 9.24 -3.27
N GLY A 209 -10.05 10.35 -3.88
CA GLY A 209 -9.59 11.70 -3.57
C GLY A 209 -9.62 12.04 -2.09
N GLY A 210 -8.82 12.96 -1.73
CA GLY A 210 -8.49 13.50 -0.43
C GLY A 210 -7.42 14.53 -0.70
N GLU A 211 -6.24 14.38 -0.10
CA GLU A 211 -5.05 15.11 -0.54
C GLU A 211 -4.47 14.46 -1.79
N VAL A 212 -4.19 15.27 -2.82
CA VAL A 212 -3.59 14.78 -4.07
C VAL A 212 -2.19 15.33 -4.21
N LEU A 213 -1.23 14.42 -4.39
CA LEU A 213 0.15 14.75 -4.72
C LEU A 213 0.42 14.37 -6.17
N HIS A 214 0.59 15.37 -7.04
CA HIS A 214 1.02 15.14 -8.41
C HIS A 214 2.53 14.94 -8.47
N LEU A 215 2.97 13.82 -9.05
CA LEU A 215 4.38 13.45 -9.16
C LEU A 215 4.80 13.34 -10.63
N ARG A 216 5.88 14.01 -10.99
CA ARG A 216 6.51 13.93 -12.30
C ARG A 216 8.03 13.92 -12.16
N ASP A 217 8.70 13.02 -12.88
CA ASP A 217 10.16 12.91 -12.91
C ASP A 217 10.83 12.95 -11.53
N GLY A 218 10.20 12.28 -10.55
CA GLY A 218 10.69 12.19 -9.17
C GLY A 218 10.45 13.42 -8.30
N ARG A 219 9.62 14.38 -8.73
CA ARG A 219 9.36 15.62 -8.00
C ARG A 219 7.86 15.93 -7.92
N ASN A 220 7.48 16.65 -6.87
CA ASN A 220 6.15 17.23 -6.79
C ASN A 220 5.95 18.24 -7.92
N LEU A 221 4.78 18.19 -8.56
CA LEU A 221 4.32 19.28 -9.41
C LEU A 221 3.66 20.37 -8.53
N GLU A 222 3.93 21.62 -8.86
CA GLU A 222 3.20 22.75 -8.29
C GLU A 222 1.72 22.66 -8.70
N PRO A 223 0.76 23.08 -7.85
CA PRO A 223 -0.68 23.00 -8.16
C PRO A 223 -1.10 23.69 -9.45
N ASP A 224 -0.34 24.69 -9.90
CA ASP A 224 -0.63 25.48 -11.11
C ASP A 224 -0.08 24.84 -12.40
N ALA A 225 0.52 23.65 -12.35
CA ALA A 225 1.13 22.97 -13.49
C ALA A 225 0.32 21.75 -13.99
N VAL A 226 -0.95 21.60 -13.52
CA VAL A 226 -1.84 20.46 -13.85
C VAL A 226 -2.91 20.85 -14.88
#